data_0851940d15e24bc6d7d85ee4d46ad163
#
_entry.id   0851940d15e24bc6d7d85ee4d46ad163
#
_cell.length_a   1.000
_cell.length_b   1.000
_cell.length_c   1.000
_cell.angle_alpha   90.00
_cell.angle_beta   90.00
_cell.angle_gamma   90.00
#
_symmetry.space_group_name_H-M   'P 1'
#
loop_
_entity.id
_entity.type
_entity.pdbx_description
1 polymer ?
#
loop_
_entity_poly.entity_id
_entity_poly.type
_entity_poly.pdbx_seq_one_letter_code
_entity_poly.pdbx_strand_id
1 'polypeptide(L)'
;MADLSDAVEALYADDASAIIAAYKGGGSSVKVSDGKLGAAPVGRLAWVEGDTALHLALRNQRWNAKRALIADVGADAMIVNSEGETPCFMQLHAASKRLALVGSVAATLLLDFLNIASRVLELESTGMWVIKILLGLVGAASAFDTLLALRWYWKAWSASYISNHPRTKALEKKAEKKAAKEAARLKRAD
;
A
#
# COMPACT_ATOMS: atom_id res chain seq x y z
N MET A 1 8.56 24.57 2.66
CA MET A 1 8.07 23.37 1.95
C MET A 1 9.27 22.48 1.78
N ALA A 2 9.19 21.19 2.18
CA ALA A 2 10.27 20.27 1.92
C ALA A 2 10.44 20.13 0.38
N ASP A 3 11.68 20.16 -0.08
CA ASP A 3 11.98 19.87 -1.48
C ASP A 3 11.75 18.38 -1.69
N LEU A 4 10.75 18.03 -2.52
CA LEU A 4 10.39 16.65 -2.80
C LEU A 4 11.24 16.02 -3.93
N SER A 5 12.27 16.73 -4.41
CA SER A 5 13.21 16.17 -5.39
C SER A 5 13.94 14.94 -4.82
N ASP A 6 14.39 15.04 -3.57
CA ASP A 6 15.04 13.94 -2.84
C ASP A 6 14.08 12.76 -2.64
N ALA A 7 12.78 13.03 -2.44
CA ALA A 7 11.77 11.99 -2.31
C ALA A 7 11.56 11.23 -3.64
N VAL A 8 11.56 11.93 -4.76
CA VAL A 8 11.44 11.30 -6.09
C VAL A 8 12.67 10.46 -6.40
N GLU A 9 13.87 10.95 -6.08
CA GLU A 9 15.11 10.21 -6.27
C GLU A 9 15.18 8.97 -5.38
N ALA A 10 14.77 9.10 -4.11
CA ALA A 10 14.64 8.00 -3.18
C ALA A 10 13.63 6.93 -3.64
N LEU A 11 12.52 7.35 -4.28
CA LEU A 11 11.57 6.44 -4.92
C LEU A 11 12.20 5.69 -6.10
N TYR A 12 13.04 6.34 -6.90
CA TYR A 12 13.78 5.67 -7.96
C TYR A 12 14.72 4.60 -7.43
N ALA A 13 15.47 4.94 -6.39
CA ALA A 13 16.45 4.05 -5.78
C ALA A 13 15.82 2.96 -4.91
N ASP A 14 14.52 3.05 -4.60
CA ASP A 14 13.82 2.22 -3.59
C ASP A 14 14.52 2.26 -2.22
N ASP A 15 15.05 3.45 -1.85
CA ASP A 15 15.80 3.67 -0.61
C ASP A 15 14.87 4.13 0.52
N ALA A 16 14.66 3.23 1.51
CA ALA A 16 13.82 3.49 2.66
C ALA A 16 14.34 4.65 3.54
N SER A 17 15.66 4.72 3.74
CA SER A 17 16.26 5.75 4.59
C SER A 17 16.15 7.14 3.97
N ALA A 18 16.38 7.25 2.67
CA ALA A 18 16.21 8.50 1.94
C ALA A 18 14.75 8.96 1.92
N ILE A 19 13.79 8.04 1.79
CA ILE A 19 12.35 8.34 1.90
C ILE A 19 12.00 8.91 3.27
N ILE A 20 12.47 8.29 4.35
CA ILE A 20 12.22 8.77 5.70
C ILE A 20 12.81 10.17 5.89
N ALA A 21 14.02 10.40 5.41
CA ALA A 21 14.68 11.71 5.49
C ALA A 21 13.91 12.78 4.69
N ALA A 22 13.51 12.49 3.46
CA ALA A 22 12.79 13.41 2.59
C ALA A 22 11.42 13.82 3.15
N TYR A 23 10.72 12.91 3.84
CA TYR A 23 9.41 13.18 4.43
C TYR A 23 9.41 13.55 5.91
N LYS A 24 10.58 13.73 6.53
CA LYS A 24 10.71 14.09 7.95
C LYS A 24 9.95 15.37 8.32
N GLY A 25 9.80 16.29 7.37
CA GLY A 25 9.04 17.54 7.53
C GLY A 25 7.57 17.49 7.11
N GLY A 26 7.05 16.32 6.75
CA GLY A 26 5.70 16.14 6.20
C GLY A 26 5.69 16.11 4.67
N GLY A 27 4.50 16.22 4.07
CA GLY A 27 4.34 16.28 2.61
C GLY A 27 4.00 14.94 1.93
N SER A 28 3.83 13.85 2.69
CA SER A 28 3.46 12.54 2.14
C SER A 28 2.10 12.50 1.43
N SER A 29 1.24 13.50 1.69
CA SER A 29 -0.07 13.67 1.07
C SER A 29 -0.05 14.56 -0.18
N VAL A 30 1.13 15.07 -0.60
CA VAL A 30 1.27 15.86 -1.82
C VAL A 30 0.93 14.98 -3.02
N LYS A 31 0.10 15.52 -3.92
CA LYS A 31 -0.34 14.81 -5.11
C LYS A 31 0.51 15.20 -6.33
N VAL A 32 0.68 14.26 -7.23
CA VAL A 32 1.27 14.51 -8.54
C VAL A 32 0.31 15.40 -9.36
N SER A 33 0.85 16.45 -9.95
CA SER A 33 0.16 17.30 -10.92
C SER A 33 1.13 17.64 -12.06
N ASP A 34 0.68 17.54 -13.29
CA ASP A 34 1.48 17.80 -14.49
C ASP A 34 2.84 17.06 -14.49
N GLY A 35 2.85 15.81 -14.03
CA GLY A 35 4.06 14.99 -13.95
C GLY A 35 5.06 15.43 -12.88
N LYS A 36 4.62 16.20 -11.91
CA LYS A 36 5.46 16.67 -10.78
C LYS A 36 4.86 16.28 -9.44
N LEU A 37 5.70 15.89 -8.53
CA LEU A 37 5.37 15.72 -7.11
C LEU A 37 5.83 16.98 -6.36
N GLY A 38 4.92 17.90 -6.08
CA GLY A 38 5.27 19.26 -5.69
C GLY A 38 5.99 20.01 -6.82
N ALA A 39 7.23 20.47 -6.58
CA ALA A 39 8.08 21.08 -7.60
C ALA A 39 8.94 20.08 -8.37
N ALA A 40 9.09 18.85 -7.85
CA ALA A 40 9.98 17.83 -8.39
C ALA A 40 9.33 17.04 -9.53
N PRO A 41 9.94 16.94 -10.74
CA PRO A 41 9.44 16.11 -11.82
C PRO A 41 9.49 14.63 -11.42
N VAL A 42 8.42 13.87 -11.70
CA VAL A 42 8.35 12.42 -11.37
C VAL A 42 9.23 11.59 -12.31
N GLY A 43 9.67 12.18 -13.40
CA GLY A 43 10.61 11.59 -14.34
C GLY A 43 10.09 10.33 -15.01
N ARG A 44 10.82 9.21 -14.84
CA ARG A 44 10.50 7.92 -15.48
C ARG A 44 9.58 7.03 -14.63
N LEU A 45 9.17 7.45 -13.43
CA LEU A 45 8.22 6.69 -12.65
C LEU A 45 6.86 6.67 -13.37
N ALA A 46 6.20 5.53 -13.39
CA ALA A 46 4.81 5.46 -13.82
C ALA A 46 3.94 6.22 -12.81
N TRP A 47 3.09 7.10 -13.29
CA TRP A 47 2.25 7.96 -12.46
C TRP A 47 0.88 8.22 -13.11
N VAL A 48 -0.06 8.63 -12.31
CA VAL A 48 -1.37 9.12 -12.70
C VAL A 48 -1.60 10.44 -11.97
N GLU A 49 -2.38 11.32 -12.55
CA GLU A 49 -2.76 12.59 -11.94
C GLU A 49 -3.38 12.35 -10.56
N GLY A 50 -2.95 13.10 -9.57
CA GLY A 50 -3.41 12.92 -8.18
C GLY A 50 -2.74 11.79 -7.39
N ASP A 51 -1.78 11.05 -7.98
CA ASP A 51 -1.00 10.06 -7.24
C ASP A 51 -0.19 10.73 -6.13
N THR A 52 -0.15 10.13 -4.95
CA THR A 52 0.78 10.50 -3.88
C THR A 52 2.06 9.67 -3.96
N ALA A 53 3.07 9.96 -3.16
CA ALA A 53 4.29 9.16 -3.08
C ALA A 53 4.00 7.67 -2.84
N LEU A 54 2.98 7.35 -2.04
CA LEU A 54 2.60 5.97 -1.75
C LEU A 54 1.97 5.27 -2.98
N HIS A 55 1.18 5.99 -3.80
CA HIS A 55 0.70 5.48 -5.10
C HIS A 55 1.89 5.21 -6.03
N LEU A 56 2.83 6.17 -6.14
CA LEU A 56 4.02 6.01 -6.97
C LEU A 56 4.86 4.80 -6.55
N ALA A 57 5.07 4.60 -5.25
CA ALA A 57 5.78 3.45 -4.73
C ALA A 57 5.11 2.13 -5.11
N LEU A 58 3.78 2.06 -5.00
CA LEU A 58 3.01 0.86 -5.35
C LEU A 58 2.98 0.60 -6.85
N ARG A 59 2.74 1.63 -7.66
CA ARG A 59 2.67 1.55 -9.12
C ARG A 59 4.01 1.11 -9.73
N ASN A 60 5.10 1.59 -9.15
CA ASN A 60 6.46 1.27 -9.60
C ASN A 60 7.12 0.11 -8.83
N GLN A 61 6.36 -0.63 -8.01
CA GLN A 61 6.82 -1.81 -7.24
C GLN A 61 8.03 -1.50 -6.33
N ARG A 62 8.06 -0.31 -5.74
CA ARG A 62 9.11 0.16 -4.82
C ARG A 62 8.78 -0.30 -3.39
N TRP A 63 9.16 -1.53 -3.05
CA TRP A 63 8.69 -2.19 -1.84
C TRP A 63 9.30 -1.63 -0.56
N ASN A 64 10.58 -1.22 -0.59
CA ASN A 64 11.25 -0.61 0.56
C ASN A 64 10.70 0.79 0.81
N ALA A 65 10.53 1.59 -0.24
CA ALA A 65 9.93 2.92 -0.18
C ALA A 65 8.48 2.84 0.33
N LYS A 66 7.67 1.89 -0.18
CA LYS A 66 6.31 1.65 0.32
C LYS A 66 6.30 1.36 1.82
N ARG A 67 7.19 0.46 2.28
CA ARG A 67 7.27 0.09 3.69
C ARG A 67 7.63 1.29 4.56
N ALA A 68 8.63 2.07 4.17
CA ALA A 68 9.02 3.29 4.87
C ALA A 68 7.89 4.32 4.91
N LEU A 69 7.19 4.56 3.79
CA LEU A 69 6.06 5.49 3.72
C LEU A 69 4.93 5.09 4.67
N ILE A 70 4.63 3.80 4.81
CA ILE A 70 3.55 3.33 5.68
C ILE A 70 3.98 3.28 7.15
N ALA A 71 5.15 2.69 7.45
CA ALA A 71 5.55 2.37 8.81
C ALA A 71 6.19 3.58 9.53
N ASP A 72 7.03 4.33 8.82
CA ASP A 72 7.89 5.36 9.43
C ASP A 72 7.37 6.77 9.14
N VAL A 73 6.86 7.03 7.94
CA VAL A 73 6.32 8.34 7.54
C VAL A 73 4.84 8.49 7.92
N GLY A 74 4.10 7.40 8.04
CA GLY A 74 2.66 7.42 8.33
C GLY A 74 1.82 7.95 7.16
N ALA A 75 2.23 7.68 5.92
CA ALA A 75 1.52 8.14 4.72
C ALA A 75 0.07 7.62 4.70
N ASP A 76 -0.86 8.49 4.34
CA ASP A 76 -2.28 8.14 4.26
C ASP A 76 -2.53 7.24 3.05
N ALA A 77 -2.97 6.02 3.32
CA ALA A 77 -3.25 5.00 2.32
C ALA A 77 -4.67 5.09 1.73
N MET A 78 -5.47 6.07 2.14
CA MET A 78 -6.86 6.27 1.69
C MET A 78 -7.04 7.50 0.80
N ILE A 79 -5.99 8.22 0.47
CA ILE A 79 -6.04 9.33 -0.48
C ILE A 79 -6.37 8.78 -1.87
N VAL A 80 -7.34 9.40 -2.52
CA VAL A 80 -7.82 9.01 -3.85
C VAL A 80 -7.09 9.81 -4.93
N ASN A 81 -6.61 9.14 -5.99
CA ASN A 81 -6.08 9.79 -7.19
C ASN A 81 -7.19 10.17 -8.20
N SER A 82 -6.85 10.64 -9.38
CA SER A 82 -7.83 11.03 -10.42
C SER A 82 -8.61 9.85 -11.01
N GLU A 83 -8.08 8.64 -10.93
CA GLU A 83 -8.75 7.39 -11.37
C GLU A 83 -9.68 6.79 -10.30
N GLY A 84 -9.79 7.42 -9.12
CA GLY A 84 -10.59 6.90 -8.01
C GLY A 84 -9.90 5.79 -7.23
N GLU A 85 -8.60 5.52 -7.47
CA GLU A 85 -7.84 4.51 -6.78
C GLU A 85 -7.25 5.04 -5.47
N THR A 86 -7.21 4.18 -4.45
CA THR A 86 -6.43 4.42 -3.23
C THR A 86 -5.22 3.48 -3.18
N PRO A 87 -4.12 3.84 -2.50
CA PRO A 87 -2.99 2.94 -2.32
C PRO A 87 -3.38 1.57 -1.74
N CYS A 88 -4.32 1.55 -0.80
CA CYS A 88 -4.87 0.31 -0.25
C CYS A 88 -5.55 -0.56 -1.30
N PHE A 89 -6.40 0.04 -2.15
CA PHE A 89 -7.10 -0.67 -3.21
C PHE A 89 -6.12 -1.22 -4.25
N MET A 90 -5.13 -0.42 -4.66
CA MET A 90 -4.08 -0.86 -5.60
C MET A 90 -3.34 -2.10 -5.09
N GLN A 91 -2.97 -2.13 -3.81
CA GLN A 91 -2.29 -3.28 -3.22
C GLN A 91 -3.21 -4.50 -3.16
N LEU A 92 -4.46 -4.35 -2.71
CA LEU A 92 -5.42 -5.43 -2.64
C LEU A 92 -5.70 -6.02 -4.04
N HIS A 93 -5.84 -5.15 -5.04
CA HIS A 93 -6.05 -5.58 -6.42
C HIS A 93 -4.84 -6.34 -6.99
N ALA A 94 -3.62 -5.88 -6.72
CA ALA A 94 -2.41 -6.59 -7.12
C ALA A 94 -2.29 -7.96 -6.44
N ALA A 95 -2.60 -8.06 -5.15
CA ALA A 95 -2.60 -9.32 -4.42
C ALA A 95 -3.67 -10.29 -4.94
N SER A 96 -4.88 -9.80 -5.20
CA SER A 96 -5.97 -10.62 -5.74
C SER A 96 -5.68 -11.17 -7.15
N LYS A 97 -5.04 -10.38 -8.02
CA LYS A 97 -4.60 -10.83 -9.34
C LYS A 97 -3.57 -11.96 -9.26
N ARG A 98 -2.61 -11.85 -8.33
CA ARG A 98 -1.61 -12.91 -8.09
C ARG A 98 -2.28 -14.19 -7.60
N LEU A 99 -3.21 -14.08 -6.65
CA LEU A 99 -3.95 -15.23 -6.13
C LEU A 99 -4.80 -15.89 -7.22
N ALA A 100 -5.46 -15.13 -8.08
CA ALA A 100 -6.23 -15.65 -9.20
C ALA A 100 -5.34 -16.39 -10.21
N LEU A 101 -4.17 -15.84 -10.55
CA LEU A 101 -3.21 -16.49 -11.44
C LEU A 101 -2.70 -17.82 -10.86
N VAL A 102 -2.26 -17.82 -9.61
CA VAL A 102 -1.78 -19.02 -8.93
C VAL A 102 -2.89 -20.05 -8.79
N GLY A 103 -4.09 -19.62 -8.45
CA GLY A 103 -5.27 -20.49 -8.36
C GLY A 103 -5.64 -21.14 -9.70
N SER A 104 -5.58 -20.41 -10.81
CA SER A 104 -5.86 -20.95 -12.14
C SER A 104 -4.82 -21.99 -12.55
N VAL A 105 -3.53 -21.71 -12.34
CA VAL A 105 -2.45 -22.67 -12.62
C VAL A 105 -2.60 -23.92 -11.77
N ALA A 106 -2.86 -23.78 -10.47
CA ALA A 106 -3.07 -24.90 -9.56
C ALA A 106 -4.28 -25.75 -9.97
N ALA A 107 -5.39 -25.12 -10.38
CA ALA A 107 -6.58 -25.82 -10.84
C ALA A 107 -6.32 -26.58 -12.15
N THR A 108 -5.61 -25.98 -13.10
CA THR A 108 -5.25 -26.67 -14.37
C THR A 108 -4.40 -27.89 -14.09
N LEU A 109 -3.36 -27.76 -13.25
CA LEU A 109 -2.49 -28.88 -12.90
C LEU A 109 -3.23 -29.96 -12.09
N LEU A 110 -4.20 -29.59 -11.26
CA LEU A 110 -5.05 -30.54 -10.56
C LEU A 110 -5.93 -31.33 -11.53
N LEU A 111 -6.54 -30.66 -12.52
CA LEU A 111 -7.34 -31.28 -13.55
C LEU A 111 -6.51 -32.21 -14.43
N ASP A 112 -5.32 -31.80 -14.85
CA ASP A 112 -4.38 -32.64 -15.61
C ASP A 112 -3.96 -33.85 -14.79
N PHE A 113 -3.69 -33.66 -13.50
CA PHE A 113 -3.36 -34.73 -12.58
C PHE A 113 -4.52 -35.75 -12.44
N LEU A 114 -5.75 -35.29 -12.25
CA LEU A 114 -6.93 -36.16 -12.16
C LEU A 114 -7.14 -36.95 -13.47
N ASN A 115 -6.89 -36.32 -14.62
CA ASN A 115 -6.96 -36.97 -15.94
C ASN A 115 -5.85 -37.99 -16.14
N ILE A 116 -4.63 -37.71 -15.68
CA ILE A 116 -3.49 -38.63 -15.75
C ILE A 116 -3.65 -39.75 -14.72
N ALA A 117 -4.08 -39.46 -13.50
CA ALA A 117 -4.30 -40.46 -12.46
C ALA A 117 -5.39 -41.48 -12.85
N SER A 118 -6.40 -41.05 -13.60
CA SER A 118 -7.39 -41.98 -14.16
C SER A 118 -6.84 -42.93 -15.25
N ARG A 119 -5.69 -42.56 -15.85
CA ARG A 119 -5.05 -43.37 -16.95
C ARG A 119 -3.82 -44.15 -16.51
N VAL A 120 -3.19 -43.78 -15.40
CA VAL A 120 -1.89 -44.33 -14.98
C VAL A 120 -1.85 -44.51 -13.46
N LEU A 121 -2.56 -45.53 -13.00
CA LEU A 121 -2.50 -45.96 -11.58
C LEU A 121 -1.15 -46.57 -11.14
N GLU A 122 -0.13 -46.61 -12.01
CA GLU A 122 1.12 -47.32 -11.74
C GLU A 122 2.40 -46.44 -11.68
N LEU A 123 2.37 -45.12 -11.94
CA LEU A 123 3.59 -44.31 -11.95
C LEU A 123 3.42 -42.99 -11.18
N GLU A 124 3.49 -43.06 -9.86
CA GLU A 124 3.81 -41.90 -9.05
C GLU A 124 5.29 -41.56 -9.21
N SER A 125 5.66 -40.72 -10.18
CA SER A 125 7.02 -40.22 -10.27
C SER A 125 7.29 -39.22 -9.14
N THR A 126 8.42 -39.38 -8.45
CA THR A 126 8.90 -38.47 -7.38
C THR A 126 8.85 -37.00 -7.81
N GLY A 127 9.04 -36.70 -9.10
CA GLY A 127 8.97 -35.36 -9.67
C GLY A 127 7.58 -34.72 -9.56
N MET A 128 6.50 -35.48 -9.65
CA MET A 128 5.14 -34.95 -9.50
C MET A 128 4.85 -34.46 -8.07
N TRP A 129 5.37 -35.14 -7.05
CA TRP A 129 5.25 -34.72 -5.66
C TRP A 129 5.97 -33.40 -5.38
N VAL A 130 7.17 -33.22 -5.93
CA VAL A 130 7.92 -31.97 -5.81
C VAL A 130 7.16 -30.80 -6.42
N ILE A 131 6.59 -30.98 -7.61
CA ILE A 131 5.78 -29.94 -8.29
C ILE A 131 4.55 -29.58 -7.44
N LYS A 132 3.83 -30.57 -6.89
CA LYS A 132 2.66 -30.32 -6.01
C LYS A 132 3.04 -29.52 -4.77
N ILE A 133 4.15 -29.89 -4.11
CA ILE A 133 4.64 -29.17 -2.91
C ILE A 133 5.01 -27.73 -3.26
N LEU A 134 5.75 -27.49 -4.35
CA LEU A 134 6.13 -26.15 -4.79
C LEU A 134 4.91 -25.28 -5.11
N LEU A 135 3.93 -25.83 -5.82
CA LEU A 135 2.68 -25.12 -6.12
C LEU A 135 1.87 -24.81 -4.86
N GLY A 136 1.83 -25.75 -3.91
CA GLY A 136 1.19 -25.55 -2.61
C GLY A 136 1.85 -24.41 -1.83
N LEU A 137 3.18 -24.34 -1.80
CA LEU A 137 3.95 -23.30 -1.15
C LEU A 137 3.71 -21.92 -1.81
N VAL A 138 3.72 -21.85 -3.15
CA VAL A 138 3.43 -20.61 -3.88
C VAL A 138 1.99 -20.16 -3.63
N GLY A 139 1.04 -21.09 -3.64
CA GLY A 139 -0.36 -20.80 -3.32
C GLY A 139 -0.55 -20.26 -1.89
N ALA A 140 0.09 -20.90 -0.91
CA ALA A 140 0.06 -20.46 0.48
C ALA A 140 0.69 -19.08 0.68
N ALA A 141 1.84 -18.82 0.05
CA ALA A 141 2.49 -17.51 0.09
C ALA A 141 1.61 -16.41 -0.52
N SER A 142 0.95 -16.70 -1.65
CA SER A 142 0.04 -15.76 -2.32
C SER A 142 -1.22 -15.48 -1.50
N ALA A 143 -1.78 -16.51 -0.85
CA ALA A 143 -2.92 -16.36 0.07
C ALA A 143 -2.53 -15.51 1.29
N PHE A 144 -1.34 -15.73 1.85
CA PHE A 144 -0.83 -14.95 2.97
C PHE A 144 -0.64 -13.48 2.61
N ASP A 145 -0.04 -13.18 1.45
CA ASP A 145 0.11 -11.79 0.96
C ASP A 145 -1.25 -11.10 0.78
N THR A 146 -2.25 -11.83 0.25
CA THR A 146 -3.62 -11.31 0.13
C THR A 146 -4.25 -11.01 1.49
N LEU A 147 -4.07 -11.88 2.47
CA LEU A 147 -4.57 -11.65 3.83
C LEU A 147 -3.90 -10.44 4.51
N LEU A 148 -2.58 -10.27 4.31
CA LEU A 148 -1.87 -9.10 4.80
C LEU A 148 -2.38 -7.80 4.15
N ALA A 149 -2.60 -7.82 2.83
CA ALA A 149 -3.16 -6.68 2.10
C ALA A 149 -4.58 -6.35 2.58
N LEU A 150 -5.43 -7.36 2.82
CA LEU A 150 -6.78 -7.19 3.34
C LEU A 150 -6.76 -6.62 4.77
N ARG A 151 -5.86 -7.12 5.64
CA ARG A 151 -5.67 -6.61 7.00
C ARG A 151 -5.24 -5.14 6.98
N TRP A 152 -4.32 -4.78 6.09
CA TRP A 152 -3.87 -3.41 5.93
C TRP A 152 -5.00 -2.50 5.43
N TYR A 153 -5.76 -2.94 4.41
CA TYR A 153 -6.94 -2.24 3.92
C TYR A 153 -7.95 -1.98 5.05
N TRP A 154 -8.26 -3.01 5.83
CA TRP A 154 -9.20 -2.91 6.96
C TRP A 154 -8.71 -1.90 8.01
N LYS A 155 -7.42 -1.95 8.36
CA LYS A 155 -6.82 -1.03 9.31
C LYS A 155 -6.86 0.42 8.82
N ALA A 156 -6.51 0.66 7.56
CA ALA A 156 -6.53 1.99 6.97
C ALA A 156 -7.96 2.52 6.82
N TRP A 157 -8.91 1.67 6.39
CA TRP A 157 -10.32 2.01 6.30
C TRP A 157 -10.91 2.36 7.66
N SER A 158 -10.67 1.55 8.68
CA SER A 158 -11.16 1.80 10.03
C SER A 158 -10.58 3.08 10.63
N ALA A 159 -9.30 3.36 10.44
CA ALA A 159 -8.66 4.59 10.88
C ALA A 159 -9.26 5.82 10.19
N SER A 160 -9.44 5.76 8.87
CA SER A 160 -10.10 6.82 8.10
C SER A 160 -11.56 7.02 8.52
N TYR A 161 -12.29 5.94 8.75
CA TYR A 161 -13.65 6.00 9.23
C TYR A 161 -13.74 6.68 10.60
N ILE A 162 -12.89 6.31 11.55
CA ILE A 162 -12.84 6.89 12.89
C ILE A 162 -12.47 8.38 12.82
N SER A 163 -11.45 8.76 12.06
CA SER A 163 -11.01 10.16 11.93
C SER A 163 -12.06 11.04 11.26
N ASN A 164 -12.82 10.51 10.32
CA ASN A 164 -13.86 11.25 9.60
C ASN A 164 -15.24 11.21 10.28
N HIS A 165 -15.40 10.40 11.33
CA HIS A 165 -16.70 10.28 12.00
C HIS A 165 -17.14 11.60 12.64
N PRO A 166 -18.42 12.03 12.48
CA PRO A 166 -18.89 13.33 12.98
C PRO A 166 -18.64 13.57 14.47
N ARG A 167 -18.72 12.50 15.29
CA ARG A 167 -18.43 12.58 16.73
C ARG A 167 -16.96 12.89 17.02
N THR A 168 -16.02 12.29 16.27
CA THR A 168 -14.59 12.53 16.44
C THR A 168 -14.25 13.97 16.08
N LYS A 169 -14.73 14.45 14.92
CA LYS A 169 -14.58 15.87 14.52
C LYS A 169 -15.21 16.85 15.52
N ALA A 170 -16.34 16.49 16.12
CA ALA A 170 -16.97 17.31 17.16
C ALA A 170 -16.16 17.36 18.46
N LEU A 171 -15.52 16.25 18.84
CA LEU A 171 -14.63 16.19 20.01
C LEU A 171 -13.34 16.98 19.78
N GLU A 172 -12.71 16.84 18.60
CA GLU A 172 -11.54 17.64 18.22
C GLU A 172 -11.84 19.14 18.27
N LYS A 173 -12.95 19.56 17.66
CA LYS A 173 -13.38 20.96 17.68
C LYS A 173 -13.67 21.49 19.09
N LYS A 174 -14.15 20.62 20.00
CA LYS A 174 -14.31 20.99 21.43
C LYS A 174 -12.96 21.09 22.14
N ALA A 175 -12.02 20.20 21.86
CA ALA A 175 -10.67 20.24 22.41
C ALA A 175 -9.92 21.48 21.96
N GLU A 176 -9.96 21.83 20.67
CA GLU A 176 -9.38 23.06 20.13
C GLU A 176 -9.93 24.33 20.80
N LYS A 177 -11.28 24.40 20.94
CA LYS A 177 -11.92 25.52 21.63
C LYS A 177 -11.52 25.62 23.09
N LYS A 178 -11.30 24.49 23.77
CA LYS A 178 -10.84 24.47 25.17
C LYS A 178 -9.40 24.94 25.25
N ALA A 179 -8.51 24.46 24.38
CA ALA A 179 -7.11 24.88 24.31
C ALA A 179 -6.98 26.38 23.98
N ALA A 180 -7.77 26.89 23.04
CA ALA A 180 -7.78 28.30 22.69
C ALA A 180 -8.23 29.18 23.87
N LYS A 181 -9.23 28.75 24.65
CA LYS A 181 -9.67 29.48 25.88
C LYS A 181 -8.60 29.48 26.96
N GLU A 182 -7.88 28.36 27.10
CA GLU A 182 -6.81 28.22 28.09
C GLU A 182 -5.60 29.09 27.73
N ALA A 183 -5.21 29.10 26.46
CA ALA A 183 -4.17 30.00 25.93
C ALA A 183 -4.54 31.49 26.09
N ALA A 184 -5.81 31.85 25.85
CA ALA A 184 -6.27 33.23 26.06
C ALA A 184 -6.32 33.63 27.55
N ARG A 185 -6.50 32.68 28.44
CA ARG A 185 -6.48 32.87 29.89
C ARG A 185 -5.07 33.10 30.41
N LEU A 186 -4.10 32.36 29.91
CA LEU A 186 -2.68 32.52 30.23
C LEU A 186 -2.17 33.89 29.77
N LYS A 187 -2.50 34.34 28.55
CA LYS A 187 -2.13 35.67 28.03
C LYS A 187 -2.74 36.84 28.77
N ARG A 188 -3.76 36.64 29.60
CA ARG A 188 -4.36 37.69 30.43
C ARG A 188 -3.81 37.71 31.85
N ALA A 189 -3.05 36.70 32.24
CA ALA A 189 -2.46 36.56 33.56
C ALA A 189 -1.01 37.07 33.61
N ASP A 190 -0.39 37.24 32.44
CA ASP A 190 0.86 37.96 32.22
C ASP A 190 0.59 39.45 31.93
#